data_d8f67dc0e6bcd82ea67bd4b39342bc07
#
_entry.id   d8f67dc0e6bcd82ea67bd4b39342bc07
#
_cell.length_a   1.000
_cell.length_b   1.000
_cell.length_c   1.000
_cell.angle_alpha   90.00
_cell.angle_beta   90.00
_cell.angle_gamma   90.00
#
_symmetry.space_group_name_H-M   'P 1'
#
loop_
_entity.id
_entity.type
_entity.pdbx_description
1 polymer ?
#
loop_
_entity_poly.entity_id
_entity_poly.type
_entity_poly.pdbx_seq_one_letter_code
_entity_poly.pdbx_strand_id
1 'polypeptide(L)'
;MKADRRTVVGGLGALAAASAAGIGWVATRPNPPDTTLGGADFERGHRLREDNFPEPSVTQEAAVVIAGGGVSGLAAGWRLADAGFADFQLLELEDRVGGNARSGRNAVSAFPLGAHYLPVANREARALRHMLRQFGMIVGDEGGAPVYDEYQLCADLEERLLWQGRWQEGLIPHSGLSPRDRDHLAAFDRTMQAFSQRVGTDGKPAFALPMAYSSQDPALLALDRITFTSWLDVQGWDSPVLRGHLRYSVRDDYGCEPEQVSAWAGIHYFAGRRGWAARGAGDNVLTWPEGNDRLARTMAGRFQDRIRAGRIVHRIARDGDIILVDSFDVATARTIRTRARAAILAMPHFIAARIAPGEVAPSRAFGYAPWLVANITVDRMPAGRGAPLAWDNVSATSNSLGYVVATHQGPAAIAGATVLTWYLPLSDMAPGEGRRLLLERGADEWRRIVLDDLLTMNPDLEGAVRSIDLWRWGHAMIRPVPGFIWGVAREAARTRPPLFLAHSDLSGLSLFEEAHFRGTEAAEAAMRHLGHRFESLI
;
A
#
# COMPACT_ATOMS: atom_id res chain seq x y z
N MET A 1 40.06 69.31 -12.37
CA MET A 1 39.52 68.25 -13.22
C MET A 1 38.00 68.34 -13.13
N LYS A 2 37.35 68.79 -14.22
CA LYS A 2 35.89 68.93 -14.27
C LYS A 2 35.34 67.54 -14.78
N ALA A 3 34.58 66.85 -13.96
CA ALA A 3 33.91 65.62 -14.35
C ALA A 3 32.81 65.95 -15.38
N ASP A 4 32.83 65.21 -16.49
CA ASP A 4 31.91 65.37 -17.62
C ASP A 4 30.51 64.94 -17.23
N ARG A 5 29.51 65.82 -17.41
CA ARG A 5 28.10 65.59 -17.07
C ARG A 5 27.48 64.41 -17.82
N ARG A 6 28.08 63.93 -18.90
CA ARG A 6 27.61 62.76 -19.67
C ARG A 6 27.87 61.44 -18.97
N THR A 7 28.92 61.31 -18.17
CA THR A 7 29.28 60.08 -17.46
C THR A 7 28.37 59.81 -16.26
N VAL A 8 27.81 60.88 -15.65
CA VAL A 8 26.91 60.75 -14.49
C VAL A 8 25.51 60.31 -14.89
N VAL A 9 25.03 60.75 -16.09
CA VAL A 9 23.70 60.36 -16.59
C VAL A 9 23.68 58.90 -17.07
N GLY A 10 24.79 58.40 -17.64
CA GLY A 10 24.91 57.00 -18.04
C GLY A 10 24.94 56.02 -16.86
N GLY A 11 25.56 56.41 -15.72
CA GLY A 11 25.63 55.57 -14.53
C GLY A 11 24.30 55.42 -13.79
N LEU A 12 23.48 56.46 -13.77
CA LEU A 12 22.16 56.42 -13.13
C LEU A 12 21.15 55.61 -13.97
N GLY A 13 21.25 55.66 -15.31
CA GLY A 13 20.41 54.82 -16.21
C GLY A 13 20.69 53.34 -16.08
N ALA A 14 21.96 52.95 -15.93
CA ALA A 14 22.35 51.54 -15.76
C ALA A 14 21.91 50.96 -14.40
N LEU A 15 21.97 51.78 -13.33
CA LEU A 15 21.48 51.37 -12.01
C LEU A 15 19.95 51.26 -11.95
N ALA A 16 19.21 52.13 -12.66
CA ALA A 16 17.76 52.05 -12.75
C ALA A 16 17.31 50.83 -13.61
N ALA A 17 18.03 50.50 -14.69
CA ALA A 17 17.75 49.34 -15.51
C ALA A 17 18.07 48.03 -14.80
N ALA A 18 19.13 47.96 -13.99
CA ALA A 18 19.48 46.79 -13.18
C ALA A 18 18.47 46.56 -12.04
N SER A 19 17.98 47.64 -11.41
CA SER A 19 16.95 47.58 -10.38
C SER A 19 15.59 47.15 -10.95
N ALA A 20 15.22 47.66 -12.15
CA ALA A 20 13.97 47.24 -12.82
C ALA A 20 14.01 45.79 -13.33
N ALA A 21 15.17 45.33 -13.82
CA ALA A 21 15.36 43.94 -14.21
C ALA A 21 15.34 43.00 -13.00
N GLY A 22 15.92 43.38 -11.86
CA GLY A 22 15.89 42.63 -10.62
C GLY A 22 14.48 42.53 -10.01
N ILE A 23 13.70 43.61 -10.05
CA ILE A 23 12.32 43.66 -9.57
C ILE A 23 11.42 42.85 -10.51
N GLY A 24 11.63 42.94 -11.83
CA GLY A 24 10.89 42.11 -12.82
C GLY A 24 11.15 40.64 -12.69
N TRP A 25 12.38 40.24 -12.32
CA TRP A 25 12.73 38.82 -12.14
C TRP A 25 12.15 38.24 -10.84
N VAL A 26 12.01 39.03 -9.77
CA VAL A 26 11.34 38.64 -8.54
C VAL A 26 9.81 38.52 -8.72
N ALA A 27 9.22 39.39 -9.57
CA ALA A 27 7.79 39.40 -9.84
C ALA A 27 7.30 38.26 -10.75
N THR A 28 8.22 37.50 -11.40
CA THR A 28 7.88 36.43 -12.34
C THR A 28 8.09 35.02 -11.77
N ARG A 29 8.45 34.88 -10.50
CA ARG A 29 8.45 33.53 -9.89
C ARG A 29 7.01 33.05 -9.76
N PRO A 30 6.64 31.95 -10.42
CA PRO A 30 5.31 31.40 -10.27
C PRO A 30 5.05 31.12 -8.79
N ASN A 31 3.85 31.39 -8.32
CA ASN A 31 3.45 30.99 -6.98
C ASN A 31 3.70 29.49 -6.80
N PRO A 32 4.17 29.07 -5.62
CA PRO A 32 4.31 27.65 -5.36
C PRO A 32 2.95 26.95 -5.53
N PRO A 33 2.92 25.69 -5.99
CA PRO A 33 1.68 24.95 -6.16
C PRO A 33 0.91 24.84 -4.83
N ASP A 34 -0.41 24.91 -4.90
CA ASP A 34 -1.27 24.68 -3.75
C ASP A 34 -0.94 23.33 -3.12
N THR A 35 -0.73 23.32 -1.81
CA THR A 35 -0.29 22.09 -1.13
C THR A 35 -1.13 21.80 0.10
N THR A 36 -1.72 20.63 0.15
CA THR A 36 -2.43 20.10 1.33
C THR A 36 -1.57 19.05 2.03
N LEU A 37 -1.75 18.89 3.34
CA LEU A 37 -1.07 17.88 4.14
C LEU A 37 -2.11 17.11 4.96
N GLY A 38 -2.49 15.94 4.46
CA GLY A 38 -3.42 15.01 5.09
C GLY A 38 -2.75 13.78 5.70
N GLY A 39 -3.56 12.82 6.07
CA GLY A 39 -3.13 11.52 6.62
C GLY A 39 -4.31 10.75 7.22
N ALA A 40 -4.05 9.57 7.76
CA ALA A 40 -4.99 8.90 8.63
C ALA A 40 -5.30 9.79 9.85
N ASP A 41 -6.52 9.68 10.38
CA ASP A 41 -6.94 10.46 11.55
C ASP A 41 -6.21 9.97 12.81
N PHE A 42 -4.97 10.45 12.95
CA PHE A 42 -4.13 10.07 14.09
C PHE A 42 -4.65 10.69 15.40
N GLU A 43 -5.42 11.76 15.37
CA GLU A 43 -6.00 12.36 16.57
C GLU A 43 -7.03 11.40 17.18
N ARG A 44 -7.96 10.87 16.37
CA ARG A 44 -8.89 9.82 16.80
C ARG A 44 -8.15 8.56 17.26
N GLY A 45 -7.12 8.14 16.52
CA GLY A 45 -6.30 6.98 16.87
C GLY A 45 -5.53 7.16 18.18
N HIS A 46 -5.00 8.35 18.45
CA HIS A 46 -4.27 8.66 19.67
C HIS A 46 -5.15 8.73 20.92
N ARG A 47 -6.45 9.03 20.79
CA ARG A 47 -7.39 8.95 21.92
C ARG A 47 -7.39 7.57 22.61
N LEU A 48 -7.07 6.50 21.89
CA LEU A 48 -6.90 5.18 22.49
C LEU A 48 -5.76 5.12 23.53
N ARG A 49 -4.83 6.08 23.55
CA ARG A 49 -3.74 6.17 24.53
C ARG A 49 -4.18 6.84 25.84
N GLU A 50 -5.18 7.70 25.76
CA GLU A 50 -5.65 8.51 26.88
C GLU A 50 -6.67 7.77 27.74
N ASP A 51 -7.32 6.75 27.21
CA ASP A 51 -8.35 5.90 27.84
C ASP A 51 -9.43 6.71 28.58
N ASN A 52 -9.82 7.86 28.00
CA ASN A 52 -10.77 8.82 28.58
C ASN A 52 -12.15 8.76 27.91
N PHE A 53 -12.59 7.59 27.50
CA PHE A 53 -13.92 7.40 26.92
C PHE A 53 -15.01 7.32 28.00
N PRO A 54 -16.19 7.92 27.76
CA PRO A 54 -17.29 7.82 28.71
C PRO A 54 -17.79 6.37 28.84
N GLU A 55 -18.33 6.02 29.99
CA GLU A 55 -18.97 4.72 30.20
C GLU A 55 -20.10 4.48 29.19
N PRO A 56 -20.36 3.23 28.80
CA PRO A 56 -21.43 2.91 27.85
C PRO A 56 -22.80 3.39 28.32
N SER A 57 -23.42 4.26 27.54
CA SER A 57 -24.77 4.79 27.79
C SER A 57 -25.87 4.07 27.01
N VAL A 58 -25.48 3.25 26.03
CA VAL A 58 -26.38 2.45 25.19
C VAL A 58 -25.81 1.04 25.08
N THR A 59 -26.68 0.03 25.19
CA THR A 59 -26.33 -1.38 24.92
C THR A 59 -27.19 -1.89 23.77
N GLN A 60 -26.53 -2.60 22.83
CA GLN A 60 -27.18 -3.25 21.69
C GLN A 60 -26.61 -4.66 21.50
N GLU A 61 -27.23 -5.47 20.64
CA GLU A 61 -26.79 -6.82 20.33
C GLU A 61 -26.48 -6.96 18.84
N ALA A 62 -25.54 -7.85 18.50
CA ALA A 62 -25.26 -8.28 17.16
C ALA A 62 -24.67 -9.70 17.19
N ALA A 63 -24.93 -10.51 16.18
CA ALA A 63 -24.27 -11.81 16.12
C ALA A 63 -22.77 -11.66 15.86
N VAL A 64 -22.36 -10.79 14.93
CA VAL A 64 -20.94 -10.50 14.64
C VAL A 64 -20.67 -9.00 14.63
N VAL A 65 -19.60 -8.58 15.31
CA VAL A 65 -19.03 -7.22 15.19
C VAL A 65 -17.67 -7.31 14.49
N ILE A 66 -17.51 -6.54 13.42
CA ILE A 66 -16.22 -6.35 12.74
C ILE A 66 -15.67 -4.99 13.20
N ALA A 67 -14.51 -4.97 13.81
CA ALA A 67 -13.83 -3.76 14.25
C ALA A 67 -12.67 -3.44 13.31
N GLY A 68 -12.81 -2.33 12.53
CA GLY A 68 -11.91 -1.88 11.49
C GLY A 68 -12.45 -2.12 10.07
N GLY A 69 -12.48 -1.04 9.28
CA GLY A 69 -13.01 -1.01 7.90
C GLY A 69 -11.91 -0.93 6.83
N GLY A 70 -10.70 -1.41 7.11
CA GLY A 70 -9.68 -1.65 6.09
C GLY A 70 -10.01 -2.86 5.22
N VAL A 71 -9.11 -3.23 4.30
CA VAL A 71 -9.34 -4.34 3.34
C VAL A 71 -9.75 -5.63 4.03
N SER A 72 -9.11 -6.00 5.16
CA SER A 72 -9.46 -7.22 5.89
C SER A 72 -10.88 -7.18 6.48
N GLY A 73 -11.28 -6.07 7.08
CA GLY A 73 -12.64 -5.92 7.62
C GLY A 73 -13.70 -5.89 6.53
N LEU A 74 -13.41 -5.23 5.41
CA LEU A 74 -14.28 -5.21 4.24
C LEU A 74 -14.41 -6.60 3.61
N ALA A 75 -13.32 -7.36 3.52
CA ALA A 75 -13.33 -8.74 3.04
C ALA A 75 -14.13 -9.66 3.98
N ALA A 76 -14.01 -9.46 5.30
CA ALA A 76 -14.83 -10.19 6.27
C ALA A 76 -16.32 -9.87 6.10
N GLY A 77 -16.69 -8.59 6.01
CA GLY A 77 -18.09 -8.17 5.79
C GLY A 77 -18.65 -8.65 4.46
N TRP A 78 -17.87 -8.55 3.37
CA TRP A 78 -18.23 -9.10 2.08
C TRP A 78 -18.47 -10.62 2.16
N ARG A 79 -17.57 -11.36 2.81
CA ARG A 79 -17.70 -12.82 2.91
C ARG A 79 -18.91 -13.26 3.75
N LEU A 80 -19.21 -12.55 4.85
CA LEU A 80 -20.43 -12.78 5.62
C LEU A 80 -21.68 -12.56 4.76
N ALA A 81 -21.73 -11.44 4.03
CA ALA A 81 -22.85 -11.10 3.15
C ALA A 81 -22.97 -12.10 1.99
N ASP A 82 -21.87 -12.50 1.35
CA ASP A 82 -21.82 -13.48 0.28
C ASP A 82 -22.35 -14.87 0.72
N ALA A 83 -22.07 -15.26 1.97
CA ALA A 83 -22.60 -16.47 2.58
C ALA A 83 -24.05 -16.36 3.09
N GLY A 84 -24.72 -15.23 2.87
CA GLY A 84 -26.09 -15.00 3.35
C GLY A 84 -26.19 -14.75 4.87
N PHE A 85 -25.08 -14.48 5.56
CA PHE A 85 -25.10 -14.14 6.98
C PHE A 85 -25.47 -12.65 7.15
N ALA A 86 -26.60 -12.36 7.81
CA ALA A 86 -27.18 -11.03 7.82
C ALA A 86 -26.89 -10.22 9.09
N ASP A 87 -26.80 -10.87 10.26
CA ASP A 87 -26.70 -10.20 11.56
C ASP A 87 -25.23 -9.86 11.90
N PHE A 88 -24.72 -8.80 11.28
CA PHE A 88 -23.41 -8.26 11.60
C PHE A 88 -23.35 -6.74 11.39
N GLN A 89 -22.39 -6.10 12.03
CA GLN A 89 -22.04 -4.69 11.78
C GLN A 89 -20.51 -4.51 11.70
N LEU A 90 -20.09 -3.52 10.91
CA LEU A 90 -18.71 -3.09 10.80
C LEU A 90 -18.55 -1.70 11.42
N LEU A 91 -17.59 -1.55 12.33
CA LEU A 91 -17.25 -0.31 13.02
C LEU A 91 -15.93 0.22 12.48
N GLU A 92 -15.93 1.46 11.96
CA GLU A 92 -14.75 2.13 11.41
C GLU A 92 -14.45 3.43 12.17
N LEU A 93 -13.19 3.63 12.55
CA LEU A 93 -12.72 4.82 13.27
C LEU A 93 -12.84 6.10 12.43
N GLU A 94 -12.48 6.01 11.16
CA GLU A 94 -12.52 7.13 10.21
C GLU A 94 -13.95 7.42 9.73
N ASP A 95 -14.12 8.52 9.01
CA ASP A 95 -15.42 8.88 8.44
C ASP A 95 -15.82 8.03 7.23
N ARG A 96 -14.88 7.23 6.71
CA ARG A 96 -15.09 6.27 5.62
C ARG A 96 -14.17 5.07 5.72
N VAL A 97 -14.64 3.95 5.22
CA VAL A 97 -13.89 2.70 5.13
C VAL A 97 -12.83 2.74 4.01
N GLY A 98 -11.95 1.73 3.97
CA GLY A 98 -10.95 1.50 2.95
C GLY A 98 -9.52 1.36 3.51
N GLY A 99 -9.22 1.92 4.69
CA GLY A 99 -7.87 1.86 5.28
C GLY A 99 -6.81 2.40 4.31
N ASN A 100 -5.72 1.65 4.09
CA ASN A 100 -4.64 2.03 3.17
C ASN A 100 -5.04 1.95 1.67
N ALA A 101 -6.20 1.37 1.36
CA ALA A 101 -6.73 1.33 -0.01
C ALA A 101 -7.58 2.56 -0.37
N ARG A 102 -7.74 3.54 0.52
CA ARG A 102 -8.52 4.76 0.25
C ARG A 102 -7.96 5.58 -0.90
N SER A 103 -8.86 6.32 -1.55
CA SER A 103 -8.54 7.26 -2.63
C SER A 103 -8.93 8.69 -2.30
N GLY A 104 -8.32 9.64 -3.00
CA GLY A 104 -8.76 11.01 -3.16
C GLY A 104 -9.35 11.25 -4.54
N ARG A 105 -9.85 12.47 -4.77
CA ARG A 105 -10.35 12.92 -6.07
C ARG A 105 -10.24 14.43 -6.16
N ASN A 106 -9.89 14.93 -7.35
CA ASN A 106 -10.00 16.34 -7.70
C ASN A 106 -10.73 16.51 -9.05
N ALA A 107 -10.67 17.71 -9.62
CA ALA A 107 -11.33 18.01 -10.89
C ALA A 107 -10.72 17.25 -12.08
N VAL A 108 -9.47 16.76 -11.97
CA VAL A 108 -8.74 16.07 -13.04
C VAL A 108 -9.00 14.57 -13.00
N SER A 109 -8.81 13.94 -11.85
CA SER A 109 -8.94 12.48 -11.68
C SER A 109 -9.20 12.07 -10.24
N ALA A 110 -9.62 10.82 -10.05
CA ALA A 110 -9.39 10.10 -8.81
C ALA A 110 -7.90 9.71 -8.72
N PHE A 111 -7.41 9.45 -7.51
CA PHE A 111 -6.03 9.02 -7.26
C PHE A 111 -5.94 8.20 -5.97
N PRO A 112 -5.01 7.23 -5.85
CA PRO A 112 -4.83 6.47 -4.63
C PRO A 112 -4.17 7.32 -3.53
N LEU A 113 -4.54 7.06 -2.28
CA LEU A 113 -3.83 7.60 -1.10
C LEU A 113 -2.81 6.61 -0.53
N GLY A 114 -2.75 5.39 -1.08
CA GLY A 114 -1.85 4.31 -0.69
C GLY A 114 -1.84 3.22 -1.74
N ALA A 115 -2.38 2.04 -1.45
CA ALA A 115 -2.37 0.88 -2.34
C ALA A 115 -3.06 1.18 -3.69
N HIS A 116 -2.39 0.88 -4.80
CA HIS A 116 -2.79 1.38 -6.12
C HIS A 116 -2.95 0.30 -7.19
N TYR A 117 -2.56 -0.95 -6.96
CA TYR A 117 -2.71 -2.04 -7.91
C TYR A 117 -3.00 -3.38 -7.22
N LEU A 118 -3.45 -4.35 -8.00
CA LEU A 118 -3.61 -5.74 -7.59
C LEU A 118 -3.01 -6.65 -8.67
N PRO A 119 -1.99 -7.47 -8.39
CA PRO A 119 -1.51 -8.48 -9.32
C PRO A 119 -2.62 -9.47 -9.72
N VAL A 120 -2.56 -10.01 -10.93
CA VAL A 120 -3.44 -11.10 -11.33
C VAL A 120 -3.35 -12.24 -10.30
N ALA A 121 -4.50 -12.64 -9.77
CA ALA A 121 -4.57 -13.52 -8.61
C ALA A 121 -3.99 -14.92 -8.89
N ASN A 122 -3.24 -15.44 -7.94
CA ASN A 122 -2.72 -16.82 -7.98
C ASN A 122 -3.85 -17.87 -8.03
N ARG A 123 -3.51 -19.06 -8.48
CA ARG A 123 -4.46 -20.20 -8.51
C ARG A 123 -4.98 -20.56 -7.12
N GLU A 124 -4.17 -20.42 -6.09
CA GLU A 124 -4.50 -20.70 -4.68
C GLU A 124 -5.46 -19.66 -4.08
N ALA A 125 -5.48 -18.42 -4.61
CA ALA A 125 -6.31 -17.32 -4.11
C ALA A 125 -7.79 -17.46 -4.50
N ARG A 126 -8.44 -18.56 -4.09
CA ARG A 126 -9.83 -18.93 -4.48
C ARG A 126 -10.83 -17.85 -4.09
N ALA A 127 -10.79 -17.38 -2.85
CA ALA A 127 -11.71 -16.36 -2.34
C ALA A 127 -11.54 -15.04 -3.09
N LEU A 128 -10.32 -14.60 -3.38
CA LEU A 128 -10.05 -13.40 -4.15
C LEU A 128 -10.60 -13.52 -5.57
N ARG A 129 -10.32 -14.63 -6.28
CA ARG A 129 -10.87 -14.86 -7.62
C ARG A 129 -12.39 -14.95 -7.64
N HIS A 130 -13.02 -15.53 -6.60
CA HIS A 130 -14.48 -15.52 -6.46
C HIS A 130 -15.01 -14.08 -6.36
N MET A 131 -14.39 -13.24 -5.53
CA MET A 131 -14.73 -11.82 -5.42
C MET A 131 -14.55 -11.08 -6.75
N LEU A 132 -13.41 -11.24 -7.42
CA LEU A 132 -13.13 -10.59 -8.70
C LEU A 132 -14.13 -10.99 -9.79
N ARG A 133 -14.60 -12.25 -9.79
CA ARG A 133 -15.66 -12.72 -10.69
C ARG A 133 -16.99 -12.06 -10.37
N GLN A 134 -17.37 -11.97 -9.10
CA GLN A 134 -18.60 -11.27 -8.68
C GLN A 134 -18.58 -9.78 -9.05
N PHE A 135 -17.40 -9.18 -9.12
CA PHE A 135 -17.22 -7.75 -9.43
C PHE A 135 -17.00 -7.49 -10.94
N GLY A 136 -17.08 -8.53 -11.77
CA GLY A 136 -16.94 -8.42 -13.22
C GLY A 136 -15.52 -8.18 -13.71
N MET A 137 -14.52 -8.41 -12.88
CA MET A 137 -13.10 -8.29 -13.28
C MET A 137 -12.58 -9.61 -13.88
N ILE A 138 -13.18 -10.74 -13.55
CA ILE A 138 -13.05 -12.00 -14.26
C ILE A 138 -14.35 -12.25 -14.99
N VAL A 139 -14.28 -12.29 -16.32
CA VAL A 139 -15.44 -12.31 -17.22
C VAL A 139 -15.73 -13.68 -17.83
N GLY A 140 -14.86 -14.68 -17.63
CA GLY A 140 -15.02 -16.02 -18.17
C GLY A 140 -13.87 -16.94 -17.80
N ASP A 141 -13.83 -18.10 -18.46
CA ASP A 141 -12.75 -19.08 -18.35
C ASP A 141 -12.41 -19.59 -19.77
N GLU A 142 -11.12 -19.79 -20.04
CA GLU A 142 -10.59 -20.32 -21.30
C GLU A 142 -9.45 -21.30 -20.98
N GLY A 143 -9.52 -22.53 -21.51
CA GLY A 143 -8.55 -23.58 -21.17
C GLY A 143 -8.48 -23.93 -19.69
N GLY A 144 -9.54 -23.63 -18.92
CA GLY A 144 -9.61 -23.84 -17.47
C GLY A 144 -8.97 -22.72 -16.64
N ALA A 145 -8.42 -21.68 -17.25
CA ALA A 145 -7.89 -20.50 -16.60
C ALA A 145 -8.82 -19.28 -16.70
N PRO A 146 -8.86 -18.36 -15.72
CA PRO A 146 -9.71 -17.17 -15.75
C PRO A 146 -9.36 -16.25 -16.92
N VAL A 147 -10.39 -15.67 -17.54
CA VAL A 147 -10.27 -14.55 -18.48
C VAL A 147 -10.58 -13.27 -17.71
N TYR A 148 -9.60 -12.38 -17.60
CA TYR A 148 -9.77 -11.07 -17.00
C TYR A 148 -10.30 -10.08 -18.05
N ASP A 149 -11.10 -9.11 -17.60
CA ASP A 149 -11.54 -7.99 -18.42
C ASP A 149 -10.32 -7.13 -18.76
N GLU A 150 -10.02 -6.98 -20.04
CA GLU A 150 -8.87 -6.21 -20.54
C GLU A 150 -8.87 -4.74 -20.11
N TYR A 151 -10.06 -4.16 -19.85
CA TYR A 151 -10.19 -2.79 -19.36
C TYR A 151 -9.86 -2.62 -17.87
N GLN A 152 -9.67 -3.72 -17.15
CA GLN A 152 -9.24 -3.72 -15.75
C GLN A 152 -7.73 -4.02 -15.61
N LEU A 153 -7.12 -4.59 -16.63
CA LEU A 153 -5.68 -4.85 -16.67
C LEU A 153 -4.92 -3.56 -17.03
N CYS A 154 -3.71 -3.42 -16.52
CA CYS A 154 -2.85 -2.29 -16.87
C CYS A 154 -2.59 -2.29 -18.37
N ALA A 155 -2.80 -1.14 -19.01
CA ALA A 155 -2.48 -0.96 -20.42
C ALA A 155 -0.96 -0.78 -20.61
N ASP A 156 -0.45 -1.16 -21.79
CA ASP A 156 0.93 -0.85 -22.18
C ASP A 156 1.12 0.69 -22.34
N LEU A 157 2.21 1.24 -21.94
CA LEU A 157 3.39 0.67 -21.30
C LEU A 157 3.17 0.59 -19.78
N GLU A 158 3.42 -0.55 -19.14
CA GLU A 158 3.21 -0.73 -17.71
C GLU A 158 4.28 0.00 -16.88
N GLU A 159 5.55 -0.18 -17.22
CA GLU A 159 6.68 0.32 -16.42
C GLU A 159 7.76 0.94 -17.30
N ARG A 160 8.43 1.98 -16.77
CA ARG A 160 9.68 2.52 -17.36
C ARG A 160 10.66 2.99 -16.30
N LEU A 161 11.95 2.86 -16.60
CA LEU A 161 13.06 3.25 -15.74
C LEU A 161 13.84 4.42 -16.35
N LEU A 162 14.05 5.48 -15.57
CA LEU A 162 15.02 6.53 -15.90
C LEU A 162 16.43 6.02 -15.55
N TRP A 163 17.19 5.66 -16.58
CA TRP A 163 18.56 5.14 -16.48
C TRP A 163 19.51 5.99 -17.29
N GLN A 164 20.56 6.52 -16.69
CA GLN A 164 21.57 7.36 -17.36
C GLN A 164 20.98 8.50 -18.22
N GLY A 165 19.92 9.17 -17.71
CA GLY A 165 19.27 10.30 -18.37
C GLY A 165 18.33 9.93 -19.52
N ARG A 166 17.99 8.65 -19.72
CA ARG A 166 16.99 8.17 -20.69
C ARG A 166 15.99 7.23 -20.07
N TRP A 167 14.74 7.38 -20.45
CA TRP A 167 13.70 6.42 -20.11
C TRP A 167 13.87 5.14 -20.94
N GLN A 168 13.80 4.00 -20.27
CA GLN A 168 13.83 2.65 -20.86
C GLN A 168 12.58 1.89 -20.39
N GLU A 169 12.07 1.00 -21.20
CA GLU A 169 10.94 0.12 -20.87
C GLU A 169 11.34 -0.87 -19.77
N GLY A 170 10.42 -1.14 -18.85
CA GLY A 170 10.63 -2.02 -17.68
C GLY A 170 11.55 -1.41 -16.61
N LEU A 171 11.75 -2.15 -15.53
CA LEU A 171 12.52 -1.70 -14.35
C LEU A 171 13.98 -2.21 -14.33
N ILE A 172 14.37 -3.01 -15.31
CA ILE A 172 15.76 -3.49 -15.47
C ILE A 172 16.40 -2.77 -16.65
N PRO A 173 17.58 -2.14 -16.49
CA PRO A 173 18.24 -1.46 -17.60
C PRO A 173 18.58 -2.41 -18.76
N HIS A 174 18.36 -1.96 -20.00
CA HIS A 174 18.72 -2.71 -21.21
C HIS A 174 20.08 -2.30 -21.79
N SER A 175 20.64 -1.17 -21.36
CA SER A 175 21.90 -0.62 -21.87
C SER A 175 22.83 -0.21 -20.74
N GLY A 176 24.12 -0.11 -21.06
CA GLY A 176 25.15 0.30 -20.08
C GLY A 176 25.50 -0.78 -19.06
N LEU A 177 25.08 -2.03 -19.25
CA LEU A 177 25.36 -3.15 -18.37
C LEU A 177 26.74 -3.76 -18.65
N SER A 178 27.52 -4.00 -17.60
CA SER A 178 28.72 -4.82 -17.68
C SER A 178 28.38 -6.31 -17.95
N PRO A 179 29.32 -7.15 -18.39
CA PRO A 179 29.10 -8.60 -18.44
C PRO A 179 28.64 -9.17 -17.09
N ARG A 180 29.24 -8.73 -16.00
CA ARG A 180 28.89 -9.14 -14.62
C ARG A 180 27.44 -8.78 -14.26
N ASP A 181 26.97 -7.59 -14.64
CA ASP A 181 25.57 -7.19 -14.38
C ASP A 181 24.60 -8.13 -15.09
N ARG A 182 24.86 -8.42 -16.37
CA ARG A 182 24.04 -9.35 -17.14
C ARG A 182 24.02 -10.76 -16.57
N ASP A 183 25.20 -11.27 -16.16
CA ASP A 183 25.34 -12.60 -15.59
C ASP A 183 24.57 -12.72 -14.25
N HIS A 184 24.68 -11.72 -13.38
CA HIS A 184 23.99 -11.71 -12.09
C HIS A 184 22.47 -11.55 -12.25
N LEU A 185 22.00 -10.66 -13.13
CA LEU A 185 20.57 -10.51 -13.44
C LEU A 185 19.99 -11.82 -13.97
N ALA A 186 20.65 -12.45 -14.95
CA ALA A 186 20.21 -13.72 -15.51
C ALA A 186 20.27 -14.88 -14.50
N ALA A 187 21.27 -14.91 -13.60
CA ALA A 187 21.36 -15.93 -12.55
C ALA A 187 20.24 -15.75 -11.50
N PHE A 188 19.97 -14.51 -11.11
CA PHE A 188 18.87 -14.18 -10.21
C PHE A 188 17.51 -14.61 -10.80
N ASP A 189 17.22 -14.22 -12.05
CA ASP A 189 15.98 -14.55 -12.73
C ASP A 189 15.76 -16.07 -12.80
N ARG A 190 16.76 -16.83 -13.27
CA ARG A 190 16.67 -18.30 -13.26
C ARG A 190 16.40 -18.90 -11.88
N THR A 191 16.98 -18.30 -10.84
CA THR A 191 16.78 -18.77 -9.47
C THR A 191 15.37 -18.47 -8.97
N MET A 192 14.83 -17.27 -9.27
CA MET A 192 13.44 -16.93 -8.93
C MET A 192 12.44 -17.81 -9.68
N GLN A 193 12.66 -18.08 -10.95
CA GLN A 193 11.86 -19.03 -11.73
C GLN A 193 11.91 -20.44 -11.12
N ALA A 194 13.07 -20.92 -10.70
CA ALA A 194 13.19 -22.21 -10.04
C ALA A 194 12.42 -22.25 -8.71
N PHE A 195 12.47 -21.17 -7.91
CA PHE A 195 11.68 -21.07 -6.68
C PHE A 195 10.17 -21.00 -6.94
N SER A 196 9.73 -20.29 -7.98
CA SER A 196 8.30 -20.19 -8.32
C SER A 196 7.68 -21.53 -8.74
N GLN A 197 8.50 -22.43 -9.32
CA GLN A 197 8.08 -23.77 -9.75
C GLN A 197 8.31 -24.85 -8.68
N ARG A 198 9.08 -24.52 -7.64
CA ARG A 198 9.46 -25.49 -6.61
C ARG A 198 8.25 -25.86 -5.76
N VAL A 199 8.12 -27.18 -5.50
CA VAL A 199 7.18 -27.75 -4.52
C VAL A 199 8.00 -28.26 -3.33
N GLY A 200 7.53 -27.97 -2.13
CA GLY A 200 8.17 -28.46 -0.91
C GLY A 200 7.84 -29.92 -0.62
N THR A 201 8.47 -30.47 0.38
CA THR A 201 8.29 -31.88 0.81
C THR A 201 6.86 -32.14 1.35
N ASP A 202 6.15 -31.09 1.73
CA ASP A 202 4.74 -31.10 2.15
C ASP A 202 3.74 -31.03 0.98
N GLY A 203 4.21 -31.06 -0.27
CA GLY A 203 3.41 -31.01 -1.49
C GLY A 203 2.85 -29.64 -1.83
N LYS A 204 3.23 -28.58 -1.08
CA LYS A 204 2.80 -27.22 -1.33
C LYS A 204 3.81 -26.44 -2.18
N PRO A 205 3.37 -25.40 -2.92
CA PRO A 205 4.30 -24.48 -3.58
C PRO A 205 5.30 -23.90 -2.57
N ALA A 206 6.56 -23.75 -2.97
CA ALA A 206 7.57 -23.14 -2.10
C ALA A 206 7.14 -21.76 -1.62
N PHE A 207 6.60 -20.95 -2.54
CA PHE A 207 6.06 -19.62 -2.28
C PHE A 207 4.68 -19.52 -2.91
N ALA A 208 3.71 -19.04 -2.16
CA ALA A 208 2.33 -18.83 -2.61
C ALA A 208 1.79 -17.50 -2.13
N LEU A 209 0.80 -16.97 -2.83
CA LEU A 209 0.02 -15.82 -2.42
C LEU A 209 -1.48 -16.22 -2.51
N PRO A 210 -2.20 -16.31 -1.38
CA PRO A 210 -1.79 -16.01 0.02
C PRO A 210 -0.68 -16.92 0.57
N MET A 211 0.19 -16.32 1.43
CA MET A 211 1.35 -16.98 1.99
C MET A 211 1.01 -18.22 2.84
N ALA A 212 -0.21 -18.30 3.35
CA ALA A 212 -0.70 -19.46 4.14
C ALA A 212 -0.65 -20.78 3.35
N TYR A 213 -0.64 -20.71 2.03
CA TYR A 213 -0.53 -21.86 1.13
C TYR A 213 0.93 -22.18 0.76
N SER A 214 1.90 -21.42 1.22
CA SER A 214 3.33 -21.70 1.01
C SER A 214 3.77 -22.92 1.81
N SER A 215 4.78 -23.62 1.28
CA SER A 215 5.40 -24.77 1.95
C SER A 215 6.08 -24.37 3.26
N GLN A 216 5.96 -25.26 4.24
CA GLN A 216 6.69 -25.19 5.51
C GLN A 216 7.91 -26.13 5.54
N ASP A 217 8.48 -26.45 4.38
CA ASP A 217 9.71 -27.20 4.27
C ASP A 217 10.82 -26.50 5.09
N PRO A 218 11.54 -27.20 6.01
CA PRO A 218 12.55 -26.59 6.87
C PRO A 218 13.62 -25.79 6.12
N ALA A 219 13.98 -26.21 4.90
CA ALA A 219 14.94 -25.49 4.07
C ALA A 219 14.41 -24.14 3.58
N LEU A 220 13.08 -24.03 3.35
CA LEU A 220 12.43 -22.78 2.97
C LEU A 220 12.21 -21.88 4.21
N LEU A 221 11.83 -22.46 5.35
CA LEU A 221 11.69 -21.71 6.61
C LEU A 221 13.03 -21.12 7.08
N ALA A 222 14.16 -21.76 6.78
CA ALA A 222 15.48 -21.25 7.13
C ALA A 222 15.80 -19.90 6.44
N LEU A 223 15.20 -19.62 5.28
CA LEU A 223 15.36 -18.35 4.57
C LEU A 223 14.78 -17.17 5.36
N ASP A 224 13.78 -17.41 6.22
CA ASP A 224 13.23 -16.36 7.08
C ASP A 224 14.19 -15.91 8.20
N ARG A 225 15.25 -16.67 8.48
CA ARG A 225 16.17 -16.38 9.59
C ARG A 225 17.32 -15.42 9.23
N ILE A 226 17.51 -15.15 7.95
CA ILE A 226 18.58 -14.30 7.43
C ILE A 226 18.01 -13.13 6.63
N THR A 227 18.79 -12.06 6.47
CA THR A 227 18.39 -10.93 5.64
C THR A 227 18.48 -11.26 4.16
N PHE A 228 17.74 -10.55 3.33
CA PHE A 228 17.80 -10.71 1.88
C PHE A 228 19.19 -10.37 1.35
N THR A 229 19.82 -9.31 1.87
CA THR A 229 21.22 -8.97 1.54
C THR A 229 22.16 -10.11 1.87
N SER A 230 22.08 -10.71 3.07
CA SER A 230 22.97 -11.83 3.46
C SER A 230 22.78 -13.04 2.53
N TRP A 231 21.54 -13.32 2.09
CA TRP A 231 21.29 -14.39 1.14
C TRP A 231 21.92 -14.09 -0.23
N LEU A 232 21.81 -12.85 -0.72
CA LEU A 232 22.43 -12.41 -1.98
C LEU A 232 23.98 -12.48 -1.92
N ASP A 233 24.57 -12.15 -0.76
CA ASP A 233 26.02 -12.24 -0.54
C ASP A 233 26.52 -13.68 -0.63
N VAL A 234 25.77 -14.64 -0.07
CA VAL A 234 26.08 -16.08 -0.17
C VAL A 234 26.03 -16.56 -1.64
N GLN A 235 25.14 -15.99 -2.48
CA GLN A 235 25.12 -16.29 -3.92
C GLN A 235 26.26 -15.62 -4.70
N GLY A 236 26.99 -14.69 -4.08
CA GLY A 236 28.01 -13.89 -4.76
C GLY A 236 27.45 -12.83 -5.72
N TRP A 237 26.18 -12.44 -5.56
CA TRP A 237 25.50 -11.47 -6.43
C TRP A 237 25.63 -10.05 -5.89
N ASP A 238 26.68 -9.37 -6.33
CA ASP A 238 27.06 -8.03 -5.86
C ASP A 238 26.96 -6.94 -6.95
N SER A 239 26.38 -7.24 -8.13
CA SER A 239 26.11 -6.25 -9.17
C SER A 239 25.32 -5.07 -8.59
N PRO A 240 25.79 -3.81 -8.72
CA PRO A 240 25.05 -2.64 -8.26
C PRO A 240 23.69 -2.48 -8.95
N VAL A 241 23.58 -2.89 -10.22
CA VAL A 241 22.35 -2.84 -10.99
C VAL A 241 21.32 -3.81 -10.42
N LEU A 242 21.71 -5.07 -10.20
CA LEU A 242 20.85 -6.06 -9.55
C LEU A 242 20.44 -5.59 -8.15
N ARG A 243 21.40 -5.17 -7.32
CA ARG A 243 21.11 -4.69 -5.95
C ARG A 243 20.18 -3.51 -5.93
N GLY A 244 20.31 -2.57 -6.88
CA GLY A 244 19.42 -1.41 -7.04
C GLY A 244 18.00 -1.84 -7.38
N HIS A 245 17.82 -2.77 -8.32
CA HIS A 245 16.50 -3.33 -8.66
C HIS A 245 15.86 -4.04 -7.47
N LEU A 246 16.61 -4.88 -6.76
CA LEU A 246 16.11 -5.61 -5.58
C LEU A 246 15.77 -4.67 -4.42
N ARG A 247 16.55 -3.59 -4.24
CA ARG A 247 16.24 -2.54 -3.26
C ARG A 247 14.92 -1.85 -3.57
N TYR A 248 14.70 -1.48 -4.84
CA TYR A 248 13.41 -0.93 -5.28
C TYR A 248 12.27 -1.88 -4.90
N SER A 249 12.34 -3.14 -5.31
CA SER A 249 11.29 -4.15 -5.15
C SER A 249 10.87 -4.37 -3.68
N VAL A 250 11.82 -4.51 -2.76
CA VAL A 250 11.48 -4.73 -1.33
C VAL A 250 11.06 -3.44 -0.62
N ARG A 251 11.45 -2.29 -1.12
CA ARG A 251 10.96 -1.00 -0.62
C ARG A 251 9.53 -0.75 -1.07
N ASP A 252 9.18 -1.14 -2.28
CA ASP A 252 7.82 -1.05 -2.81
C ASP A 252 6.85 -1.93 -2.01
N ASP A 253 7.14 -3.23 -1.88
CA ASP A 253 6.23 -4.17 -1.23
C ASP A 253 6.23 -4.12 0.32
N TYR A 254 7.35 -3.68 0.94
CA TYR A 254 7.53 -3.82 2.39
C TYR A 254 7.93 -2.53 3.12
N GLY A 255 8.29 -1.49 2.39
CA GLY A 255 8.81 -0.25 2.97
C GLY A 255 10.11 -0.46 3.76
N CYS A 256 10.94 -1.41 3.35
CA CYS A 256 12.15 -1.82 4.05
C CYS A 256 13.36 -1.88 3.12
N GLU A 257 14.56 -1.65 3.66
CA GLU A 257 15.81 -1.91 2.93
C GLU A 257 16.14 -3.41 2.91
N PRO A 258 16.85 -3.93 1.88
CA PRO A 258 17.20 -5.36 1.76
C PRO A 258 17.93 -5.95 2.98
N GLU A 259 18.68 -5.11 3.71
CA GLU A 259 19.37 -5.46 4.96
C GLU A 259 18.41 -5.73 6.12
N GLN A 260 17.15 -5.35 5.99
CA GLN A 260 16.12 -5.44 7.03
C GLN A 260 15.04 -6.47 6.68
N VAL A 261 14.93 -6.85 5.40
CA VAL A 261 13.92 -7.80 4.92
C VAL A 261 14.43 -9.22 5.08
N SER A 262 13.56 -10.13 5.53
CA SER A 262 13.79 -11.57 5.52
C SER A 262 14.08 -12.06 4.09
N ALA A 263 15.05 -12.95 3.92
CA ALA A 263 15.34 -13.54 2.62
C ALA A 263 14.11 -14.30 2.08
N TRP A 264 13.31 -14.91 2.95
CA TRP A 264 12.07 -15.54 2.54
C TRP A 264 11.12 -14.53 1.89
N ALA A 265 10.92 -13.37 2.51
CA ALA A 265 10.05 -12.31 1.97
C ALA A 265 10.62 -11.71 0.68
N GLY A 266 11.94 -11.45 0.62
CA GLY A 266 12.59 -10.95 -0.59
C GLY A 266 12.45 -11.89 -1.78
N ILE A 267 12.58 -13.20 -1.57
CA ILE A 267 12.36 -14.22 -2.60
C ILE A 267 10.87 -14.34 -2.94
N HIS A 268 9.98 -14.27 -1.93
CA HIS A 268 8.53 -14.34 -2.13
C HIS A 268 8.00 -13.24 -3.05
N TYR A 269 8.57 -12.05 -3.03
CA TYR A 269 8.22 -10.96 -3.95
C TYR A 269 8.26 -11.43 -5.41
N PHE A 270 9.34 -12.13 -5.80
CA PHE A 270 9.56 -12.58 -7.18
C PHE A 270 8.95 -13.95 -7.49
N ALA A 271 8.96 -14.87 -6.52
CA ALA A 271 8.56 -16.26 -6.72
C ALA A 271 7.12 -16.59 -6.29
N GLY A 272 6.51 -15.74 -5.46
CA GLY A 272 5.16 -15.94 -4.92
C GLY A 272 4.05 -15.46 -5.84
N ARG A 273 4.32 -14.44 -6.67
CA ARG A 273 3.38 -13.92 -7.67
C ARG A 273 3.39 -14.82 -8.91
N ARG A 274 2.37 -15.67 -9.01
CA ARG A 274 2.20 -16.65 -10.08
C ARG A 274 0.79 -16.52 -10.63
N GLY A 275 0.50 -15.37 -11.21
CA GLY A 275 -0.83 -15.02 -11.68
C GLY A 275 -1.42 -16.10 -12.59
N TRP A 276 -2.64 -16.49 -12.30
CA TRP A 276 -3.35 -17.50 -13.06
C TRP A 276 -4.41 -16.87 -13.93
N ALA A 277 -4.10 -16.77 -15.21
CA ALA A 277 -4.99 -16.21 -16.22
C ALA A 277 -4.81 -16.91 -17.57
N ALA A 278 -5.85 -16.89 -18.38
CA ALA A 278 -5.80 -17.24 -19.81
C ALA A 278 -5.12 -16.12 -20.62
N ARG A 279 -4.80 -16.41 -21.87
CA ARG A 279 -4.30 -15.44 -22.86
C ARG A 279 -2.98 -14.74 -22.50
N GLY A 280 -2.16 -15.38 -21.65
CA GLY A 280 -0.87 -14.84 -21.25
C GLY A 280 -0.93 -13.66 -20.27
N ALA A 281 -2.07 -13.37 -19.66
CA ALA A 281 -2.25 -12.23 -18.77
C ALA A 281 -1.77 -12.50 -17.32
N GLY A 282 -1.03 -13.58 -17.06
CA GLY A 282 -0.62 -13.95 -15.70
C GLY A 282 0.29 -12.94 -15.00
N ASP A 283 1.14 -12.26 -15.76
CA ASP A 283 2.11 -11.31 -15.22
C ASP A 283 1.57 -9.87 -15.12
N ASN A 284 0.33 -9.63 -15.57
CA ASN A 284 -0.28 -8.31 -15.55
C ASN A 284 -0.79 -7.93 -14.15
N VAL A 285 -1.08 -6.65 -13.96
CA VAL A 285 -1.72 -6.09 -12.78
C VAL A 285 -3.05 -5.45 -13.13
N LEU A 286 -4.00 -5.47 -12.19
CA LEU A 286 -5.23 -4.69 -12.28
C LEU A 286 -4.97 -3.31 -11.68
N THR A 287 -5.37 -2.27 -12.41
CA THR A 287 -5.18 -0.87 -11.98
C THR A 287 -6.43 -0.03 -12.24
N TRP A 288 -6.59 1.02 -11.44
CA TRP A 288 -7.68 1.99 -11.56
C TRP A 288 -7.19 3.37 -11.16
N PRO A 289 -7.79 4.46 -11.66
CA PRO A 289 -7.43 5.80 -11.23
C PRO A 289 -7.46 5.99 -9.72
N GLU A 290 -8.45 5.41 -9.04
CA GLU A 290 -8.60 5.42 -7.59
C GLU A 290 -7.78 4.35 -6.85
N GLY A 291 -6.98 3.56 -7.56
CA GLY A 291 -6.27 2.41 -7.00
C GLY A 291 -7.20 1.37 -6.38
N ASN A 292 -6.73 0.69 -5.34
CA ASN A 292 -7.47 -0.39 -4.68
C ASN A 292 -8.75 0.05 -3.94
N ASP A 293 -9.05 1.37 -3.88
CA ASP A 293 -10.35 1.87 -3.39
C ASP A 293 -11.52 1.38 -4.26
N ARG A 294 -11.28 1.08 -5.55
CA ARG A 294 -12.24 0.39 -6.43
C ARG A 294 -12.76 -0.88 -5.78
N LEU A 295 -11.86 -1.74 -5.32
CA LEU A 295 -12.20 -3.00 -4.67
C LEU A 295 -12.82 -2.78 -3.29
N ALA A 296 -12.23 -1.89 -2.49
CA ALA A 296 -12.71 -1.57 -1.15
C ALA A 296 -14.16 -1.06 -1.18
N ARG A 297 -14.47 -0.11 -2.06
CA ARG A 297 -15.84 0.42 -2.21
C ARG A 297 -16.82 -0.61 -2.75
N THR A 298 -16.38 -1.47 -3.67
CA THR A 298 -17.25 -2.53 -4.21
C THR A 298 -17.59 -3.56 -3.15
N MET A 299 -16.63 -3.96 -2.30
CA MET A 299 -16.90 -4.81 -1.12
C MET A 299 -17.88 -4.12 -0.16
N ALA A 300 -17.62 -2.86 0.21
CA ALA A 300 -18.47 -2.09 1.11
C ALA A 300 -19.92 -1.96 0.61
N GLY A 301 -20.10 -1.79 -0.69
CA GLY A 301 -21.42 -1.70 -1.33
C GLY A 301 -22.31 -2.93 -1.13
N ARG A 302 -21.75 -4.10 -0.82
CA ARG A 302 -22.51 -5.34 -0.56
C ARG A 302 -23.22 -5.34 0.80
N PHE A 303 -22.79 -4.48 1.73
CA PHE A 303 -23.35 -4.40 3.10
C PHE A 303 -23.28 -2.98 3.68
N GLN A 304 -23.47 -1.96 2.86
CA GLN A 304 -23.32 -0.56 3.22
C GLN A 304 -24.22 -0.15 4.41
N ASP A 305 -25.41 -0.72 4.50
CA ASP A 305 -26.37 -0.51 5.59
C ASP A 305 -25.85 -0.98 6.97
N ARG A 306 -24.82 -1.80 7.01
CA ARG A 306 -24.20 -2.38 8.22
C ARG A 306 -22.90 -1.69 8.61
N ILE A 307 -22.43 -0.72 7.85
CA ILE A 307 -21.23 0.05 8.14
C ILE A 307 -21.55 1.21 9.06
N ARG A 308 -20.76 1.39 10.10
CA ARG A 308 -20.82 2.49 11.05
C ARG A 308 -19.45 3.18 11.09
N ALA A 309 -19.29 4.24 10.31
CA ALA A 309 -18.11 5.10 10.31
C ALA A 309 -18.14 6.07 11.51
N GLY A 310 -17.01 6.68 11.86
CA GLY A 310 -16.88 7.54 13.03
C GLY A 310 -17.06 6.79 14.36
N ARG A 311 -16.71 5.48 14.40
CA ARG A 311 -16.84 4.62 15.58
C ARG A 311 -15.48 4.15 16.07
N ILE A 312 -15.00 4.74 17.15
CA ILE A 312 -13.73 4.37 17.77
C ILE A 312 -13.97 3.18 18.70
N VAL A 313 -13.64 1.97 18.26
CA VAL A 313 -13.61 0.80 19.16
C VAL A 313 -12.44 0.97 20.13
N HIS A 314 -12.72 1.11 21.42
CA HIS A 314 -11.70 1.41 22.42
C HIS A 314 -11.54 0.30 23.47
N ARG A 315 -12.51 -0.62 23.59
CA ARG A 315 -12.44 -1.74 24.52
C ARG A 315 -13.12 -2.97 23.96
N ILE A 316 -12.45 -4.10 24.10
CA ILE A 316 -12.99 -5.43 23.83
C ILE A 316 -12.72 -6.32 25.03
N ALA A 317 -13.75 -6.97 25.54
CA ALA A 317 -13.65 -7.85 26.69
C ALA A 317 -14.56 -9.07 26.52
N ARG A 318 -14.14 -10.20 27.07
CA ARG A 318 -14.92 -11.43 27.11
C ARG A 318 -15.86 -11.40 28.32
N ASP A 319 -17.11 -11.82 28.11
CA ASP A 319 -18.13 -12.00 29.15
C ASP A 319 -18.81 -13.36 28.91
N GLY A 320 -18.26 -14.42 29.52
CA GLY A 320 -18.66 -15.79 29.20
C GLY A 320 -18.43 -16.14 27.73
N ASP A 321 -19.50 -16.53 27.04
CA ASP A 321 -19.49 -16.95 25.63
C ASP A 321 -19.72 -15.78 24.64
N ILE A 322 -19.77 -14.54 25.14
CA ILE A 322 -19.95 -13.35 24.31
C ILE A 322 -18.76 -12.40 24.40
N ILE A 323 -18.66 -11.51 23.44
CA ILE A 323 -17.68 -10.42 23.42
C ILE A 323 -18.42 -9.09 23.62
N LEU A 324 -17.95 -8.31 24.59
CA LEU A 324 -18.37 -6.92 24.78
C LEU A 324 -17.47 -6.03 23.92
N VAL A 325 -18.06 -5.26 23.02
CA VAL A 325 -17.35 -4.31 22.16
C VAL A 325 -17.85 -2.90 22.51
N ASP A 326 -17.01 -2.11 23.18
CA ASP A 326 -17.30 -0.71 23.50
C ASP A 326 -16.72 0.18 22.41
N SER A 327 -17.60 0.98 21.77
CA SER A 327 -17.24 1.90 20.70
C SER A 327 -17.76 3.31 20.99
N PHE A 328 -16.89 4.31 20.86
CA PHE A 328 -17.25 5.71 20.96
C PHE A 328 -17.76 6.23 19.62
N ASP A 329 -18.97 6.77 19.61
CA ASP A 329 -19.57 7.43 18.46
C ASP A 329 -19.15 8.91 18.45
N VAL A 330 -18.36 9.30 17.48
CA VAL A 330 -17.83 10.67 17.34
C VAL A 330 -18.95 11.69 17.14
N ALA A 331 -20.00 11.32 16.39
CA ALA A 331 -21.11 12.24 16.07
C ALA A 331 -22.00 12.56 17.29
N THR A 332 -22.22 11.58 18.18
CA THR A 332 -23.09 11.74 19.35
C THR A 332 -22.34 11.92 20.67
N ALA A 333 -21.02 11.78 20.63
CA ALA A 333 -20.13 11.79 21.81
C ALA A 333 -20.54 10.77 22.90
N ARG A 334 -21.04 9.59 22.49
CA ARG A 334 -21.49 8.53 23.41
C ARG A 334 -20.73 7.24 23.16
N THR A 335 -20.52 6.48 24.24
CA THR A 335 -20.05 5.10 24.13
C THR A 335 -21.24 4.16 24.02
N ILE A 336 -21.16 3.26 23.05
CA ILE A 336 -22.15 2.23 22.77
C ILE A 336 -21.47 0.88 23.02
N ARG A 337 -22.06 0.07 23.88
CA ARG A 337 -21.67 -1.33 24.10
C ARG A 337 -22.44 -2.23 23.17
N THR A 338 -21.75 -3.01 22.36
CA THR A 338 -22.34 -4.08 21.58
C THR A 338 -22.00 -5.42 22.22
N ARG A 339 -23.02 -6.20 22.58
CA ARG A 339 -22.91 -7.58 23.01
C ARG A 339 -22.89 -8.47 21.77
N ALA A 340 -21.74 -9.04 21.45
CA ALA A 340 -21.53 -9.81 20.22
C ALA A 340 -21.32 -11.30 20.54
N ARG A 341 -21.94 -12.18 19.75
CA ARG A 341 -21.70 -13.64 19.83
C ARG A 341 -20.34 -14.01 19.22
N ALA A 342 -19.82 -13.17 18.31
CA ALA A 342 -18.46 -13.25 17.80
C ALA A 342 -17.96 -11.85 17.44
N ALA A 343 -16.65 -11.62 17.53
CA ALA A 343 -16.04 -10.37 17.09
C ALA A 343 -14.82 -10.63 16.21
N ILE A 344 -14.66 -9.81 15.16
CA ILE A 344 -13.55 -9.85 14.22
C ILE A 344 -12.75 -8.55 14.38
N LEU A 345 -11.48 -8.66 14.78
CA LEU A 345 -10.56 -7.53 14.90
C LEU A 345 -9.77 -7.39 13.60
N ALA A 346 -10.15 -6.42 12.77
CA ALA A 346 -9.57 -6.15 11.46
C ALA A 346 -8.70 -4.88 11.48
N MET A 347 -7.77 -4.82 12.42
CA MET A 347 -6.87 -3.69 12.67
C MET A 347 -5.45 -4.17 12.96
N PRO A 348 -4.42 -3.28 12.85
CA PRO A 348 -3.05 -3.64 13.19
C PRO A 348 -2.91 -4.21 14.61
N HIS A 349 -2.02 -5.17 14.76
CA HIS A 349 -1.81 -5.91 16.01
C HIS A 349 -1.61 -5.00 17.23
N PHE A 350 -0.88 -3.87 17.11
CA PHE A 350 -0.63 -2.96 18.22
C PHE A 350 -1.90 -2.25 18.71
N ILE A 351 -2.90 -2.05 17.84
CA ILE A 351 -4.21 -1.52 18.23
C ILE A 351 -5.02 -2.64 18.90
N ALA A 352 -5.08 -3.83 18.29
CA ALA A 352 -5.79 -4.97 18.84
C ALA A 352 -5.30 -5.31 20.26
N ALA A 353 -3.98 -5.35 20.48
CA ALA A 353 -3.39 -5.58 21.80
C ALA A 353 -3.73 -4.50 22.84
N ARG A 354 -3.96 -3.26 22.40
CA ARG A 354 -4.34 -2.16 23.30
C ARG A 354 -5.80 -2.25 23.72
N ILE A 355 -6.70 -2.52 22.77
CA ILE A 355 -8.15 -2.49 23.07
C ILE A 355 -8.70 -3.82 23.60
N ALA A 356 -7.94 -4.92 23.43
CA ALA A 356 -8.28 -6.26 23.92
C ALA A 356 -7.13 -6.88 24.76
N PRO A 357 -6.66 -6.22 25.85
CA PRO A 357 -5.43 -6.59 26.54
C PRO A 357 -5.47 -7.98 27.20
N GLY A 358 -6.66 -8.54 27.47
CA GLY A 358 -6.81 -9.90 27.99
C GLY A 358 -6.81 -11.00 26.94
N GLU A 359 -6.95 -10.63 25.66
CA GLU A 359 -7.13 -11.56 24.55
C GLU A 359 -5.98 -11.50 23.53
N VAL A 360 -5.36 -10.34 23.36
CA VAL A 360 -4.25 -10.11 22.42
C VAL A 360 -3.04 -9.61 23.21
N ALA A 361 -2.00 -10.45 23.29
CA ALA A 361 -0.77 -10.08 23.98
C ALA A 361 0.03 -9.04 23.14
N PRO A 362 0.53 -7.95 23.76
CA PRO A 362 1.37 -6.99 23.06
C PRO A 362 2.69 -7.63 22.64
N SER A 363 3.16 -7.31 21.42
CA SER A 363 4.44 -7.81 20.91
C SER A 363 5.19 -6.72 20.14
N ARG A 364 6.49 -6.58 20.44
CA ARG A 364 7.40 -5.68 19.74
C ARG A 364 7.89 -6.23 18.38
N ALA A 365 7.58 -7.49 18.08
CA ALA A 365 7.93 -8.10 16.80
C ALA A 365 7.16 -7.48 15.60
N PHE A 366 6.01 -6.87 15.87
CA PHE A 366 5.19 -6.20 14.85
C PHE A 366 5.70 -4.76 14.64
N GLY A 367 6.59 -4.59 13.67
CA GLY A 367 7.10 -3.29 13.25
C GLY A 367 6.40 -2.80 11.97
N TYR A 368 6.22 -1.48 11.82
CA TYR A 368 5.50 -0.91 10.65
C TYR A 368 6.33 0.19 10.00
N ALA A 369 6.41 0.15 8.67
CA ALA A 369 7.07 1.16 7.85
C ALA A 369 6.21 2.42 7.74
N PRO A 370 6.78 3.62 7.92
CA PRO A 370 6.12 4.89 7.64
C PRO A 370 6.32 5.30 6.17
N TRP A 371 5.28 5.91 5.56
CA TRP A 371 5.26 6.32 4.17
C TRP A 371 4.70 7.73 3.98
N LEU A 372 5.21 8.42 2.97
CA LEU A 372 4.60 9.62 2.38
C LEU A 372 4.11 9.28 0.98
N VAL A 373 2.89 9.70 0.66
CA VAL A 373 2.32 9.67 -0.69
C VAL A 373 2.05 11.10 -1.12
N ALA A 374 2.35 11.47 -2.36
CA ALA A 374 2.06 12.79 -2.90
C ALA A 374 1.28 12.64 -4.22
N ASN A 375 0.07 13.19 -4.26
CA ASN A 375 -0.73 13.24 -5.48
C ASN A 375 -0.54 14.61 -6.12
N ILE A 376 0.18 14.63 -7.25
CA ILE A 376 0.68 15.82 -7.91
C ILE A 376 -0.17 16.06 -9.15
N THR A 377 -0.99 17.12 -9.13
CA THR A 377 -1.77 17.52 -10.30
C THR A 377 -0.91 18.37 -11.22
N VAL A 378 -0.78 17.92 -12.46
CA VAL A 378 -0.05 18.60 -13.52
C VAL A 378 -0.96 18.95 -14.70
N ASP A 379 -0.69 20.05 -15.41
CA ASP A 379 -1.52 20.50 -16.53
C ASP A 379 -1.10 19.90 -17.89
N ARG A 380 -0.04 19.14 -17.93
CA ARG A 380 0.41 18.37 -19.10
C ARG A 380 1.07 17.06 -18.68
N MET A 381 1.05 16.08 -19.58
CA MET A 381 1.72 14.80 -19.37
C MET A 381 3.23 14.96 -19.31
N PRO A 382 3.93 14.22 -18.39
CA PRO A 382 5.38 14.15 -18.42
C PRO A 382 5.88 13.61 -19.75
N ALA A 383 6.85 14.28 -20.33
CA ALA A 383 7.58 13.82 -21.51
C ALA A 383 8.90 13.12 -21.08
N GLY A 384 9.92 13.21 -21.90
CA GLY A 384 11.24 12.67 -21.62
C GLY A 384 11.83 11.99 -22.84
N ARG A 385 13.14 11.73 -22.80
CA ARG A 385 13.85 11.05 -23.89
C ARG A 385 13.83 9.54 -23.67
N GLY A 386 13.43 8.79 -24.68
CA GLY A 386 13.47 7.32 -24.65
C GLY A 386 12.08 6.71 -24.71
N ALA A 387 11.78 5.75 -23.83
CA ALA A 387 10.48 5.10 -23.75
C ALA A 387 9.35 6.11 -23.48
N PRO A 388 8.16 5.92 -24.08
CA PRO A 388 7.00 6.76 -23.80
C PRO A 388 6.60 6.69 -22.32
N LEU A 389 5.68 7.57 -21.90
CA LEU A 389 5.14 7.57 -20.55
C LEU A 389 4.48 6.22 -20.26
N ALA A 390 4.84 5.63 -19.14
CA ALA A 390 4.27 4.39 -18.63
C ALA A 390 3.24 4.66 -17.52
N TRP A 391 2.55 3.63 -17.10
CA TRP A 391 1.75 3.69 -15.87
C TRP A 391 2.66 3.92 -14.66
N ASP A 392 3.71 3.12 -14.47
CA ASP A 392 4.72 3.30 -13.43
C ASP A 392 6.03 3.88 -13.99
N ASN A 393 6.59 4.88 -13.31
CA ASN A 393 7.72 5.69 -13.79
C ASN A 393 8.76 5.83 -12.68
N VAL A 394 9.83 5.06 -12.75
CA VAL A 394 10.86 4.92 -11.71
C VAL A 394 12.17 5.57 -12.13
N SER A 395 12.91 6.12 -11.19
CA SER A 395 14.28 6.60 -11.41
C SER A 395 15.29 5.74 -10.65
N ALA A 396 16.30 5.25 -11.34
CA ALA A 396 17.37 4.44 -10.74
C ALA A 396 18.19 5.19 -9.69
N THR A 397 18.14 6.52 -9.67
CA THR A 397 18.93 7.37 -8.76
C THR A 397 18.09 8.10 -7.72
N SER A 398 16.76 8.02 -7.80
CA SER A 398 15.87 8.62 -6.80
C SER A 398 15.82 7.80 -5.52
N ASN A 399 15.58 8.49 -4.40
CA ASN A 399 15.23 7.84 -3.14
C ASN A 399 13.71 7.59 -3.00
N SER A 400 12.89 8.15 -3.90
CA SER A 400 11.48 7.77 -4.04
C SER A 400 11.32 6.46 -4.80
N LEU A 401 10.09 5.97 -4.87
CA LEU A 401 9.72 4.87 -5.77
C LEU A 401 9.23 5.39 -7.13
N GLY A 402 9.39 6.69 -7.41
CA GLY A 402 8.82 7.29 -8.62
C GLY A 402 7.34 7.60 -8.48
N TYR A 403 6.61 7.50 -9.59
CA TYR A 403 5.18 7.83 -9.62
C TYR A 403 4.40 6.98 -10.60
N VAL A 404 3.12 6.72 -10.26
CA VAL A 404 2.13 6.16 -11.18
C VAL A 404 1.23 7.24 -11.74
N VAL A 405 0.72 7.03 -12.96
CA VAL A 405 -0.13 7.98 -13.70
C VAL A 405 -1.60 7.59 -13.53
N ALA A 406 -2.38 8.37 -12.79
CA ALA A 406 -3.77 8.05 -12.48
C ALA A 406 -4.69 7.95 -13.70
N THR A 407 -4.41 8.69 -14.78
CA THR A 407 -5.23 8.70 -16.00
C THR A 407 -4.75 7.72 -17.08
N HIS A 408 -3.77 6.86 -16.79
CA HIS A 408 -3.10 6.01 -17.77
C HIS A 408 -4.07 5.14 -18.59
N GLN A 409 -5.09 4.56 -17.97
CA GLN A 409 -6.06 3.67 -18.62
C GLN A 409 -7.32 4.37 -19.15
N GLY A 410 -7.41 5.69 -18.98
CA GLY A 410 -8.58 6.44 -19.41
C GLY A 410 -8.44 7.06 -20.80
N PRO A 411 -9.55 7.44 -21.47
CA PRO A 411 -9.52 8.20 -22.73
C PRO A 411 -8.76 9.53 -22.60
N ALA A 412 -8.65 10.08 -21.40
CA ALA A 412 -7.89 11.28 -21.07
C ALA A 412 -6.36 11.06 -21.04
N ALA A 413 -5.89 9.82 -21.16
CA ALA A 413 -4.46 9.49 -21.22
C ALA A 413 -3.71 10.11 -22.41
N ILE A 414 -4.42 10.60 -23.42
CA ILE A 414 -3.84 10.97 -24.71
C ILE A 414 -3.26 12.39 -24.70
N ALA A 415 -3.81 13.33 -23.95
CA ALA A 415 -3.27 14.69 -23.79
C ALA A 415 -3.99 15.45 -22.66
N GLY A 416 -3.28 16.29 -21.94
CA GLY A 416 -3.86 17.22 -20.97
C GLY A 416 -3.39 17.03 -19.54
N ALA A 417 -4.20 17.52 -18.61
CA ALA A 417 -3.91 17.43 -17.18
C ALA A 417 -4.01 15.99 -16.66
N THR A 418 -3.14 15.63 -15.73
CA THR A 418 -3.19 14.34 -15.04
C THR A 418 -2.84 14.49 -13.55
N VAL A 419 -2.95 13.38 -12.80
CA VAL A 419 -2.44 13.26 -11.43
C VAL A 419 -1.35 12.20 -11.41
N LEU A 420 -0.20 12.56 -10.87
CA LEU A 420 0.94 11.68 -10.64
C LEU A 420 0.94 11.31 -9.16
N THR A 421 0.83 10.03 -8.84
CA THR A 421 0.91 9.57 -7.46
C THR A 421 2.32 9.11 -7.16
N TRP A 422 3.05 9.90 -6.42
CA TRP A 422 4.44 9.71 -6.04
C TRP A 422 4.55 9.07 -4.65
N TYR A 423 5.53 8.17 -4.46
CA TYR A 423 5.67 7.37 -3.25
C TYR A 423 7.05 7.47 -2.62
N LEU A 424 7.10 7.65 -1.29
CA LEU A 424 8.35 7.62 -0.52
C LEU A 424 8.18 6.78 0.76
N PRO A 425 8.71 5.54 0.79
CA PRO A 425 8.91 4.82 2.04
C PRO A 425 10.09 5.44 2.81
N LEU A 426 9.91 5.73 4.09
CA LEU A 426 10.99 6.20 4.97
C LEU A 426 11.74 4.97 5.54
N SER A 427 12.36 4.21 4.63
CA SER A 427 12.97 2.90 4.90
C SER A 427 14.43 2.99 5.38
N ASP A 428 15.10 4.11 5.13
CA ASP A 428 16.50 4.38 5.45
C ASP A 428 16.74 4.81 6.91
N MET A 429 15.67 4.82 7.73
CA MET A 429 15.72 5.21 9.14
C MET A 429 14.89 4.26 10.02
N ALA A 430 15.03 4.37 11.33
CA ALA A 430 14.19 3.62 12.25
C ALA A 430 12.71 4.02 12.10
N PRO A 431 11.75 3.07 12.13
CA PRO A 431 10.33 3.38 11.92
C PRO A 431 9.75 4.46 12.85
N GLY A 432 10.23 4.51 14.11
CA GLY A 432 9.85 5.55 15.08
C GLY A 432 10.33 6.94 14.68
N GLU A 433 11.52 7.03 14.11
CA GLU A 433 12.09 8.27 13.59
C GLU A 433 11.34 8.74 12.35
N GLY A 434 11.07 7.85 11.38
CA GLY A 434 10.27 8.17 10.21
C GLY A 434 8.87 8.67 10.55
N ARG A 435 8.19 8.05 11.54
CA ARG A 435 6.89 8.54 12.03
C ARG A 435 6.97 9.94 12.64
N ARG A 436 8.01 10.21 13.42
CA ARG A 436 8.25 11.54 14.00
C ARG A 436 8.46 12.57 12.91
N LEU A 437 9.28 12.24 11.92
CA LEU A 437 9.54 13.10 10.76
C LEU A 437 8.26 13.42 9.97
N LEU A 438 7.38 12.44 9.77
CA LEU A 438 6.07 12.66 9.12
C LEU A 438 5.18 13.63 9.89
N LEU A 439 5.27 13.66 11.22
CA LEU A 439 4.46 14.56 12.06
C LEU A 439 5.07 15.96 12.19
N GLU A 440 6.39 16.06 12.27
CA GLU A 440 7.11 17.32 12.54
C GLU A 440 7.27 18.20 11.29
N ARG A 441 7.49 17.58 10.11
CA ARG A 441 7.65 18.36 8.87
C ARG A 441 6.34 18.92 8.37
N GLY A 442 6.37 20.21 8.02
CA GLY A 442 5.24 20.90 7.41
C GLY A 442 5.06 20.62 5.92
N ALA A 443 3.92 21.06 5.38
CA ALA A 443 3.59 20.91 3.95
C ALA A 443 4.67 21.49 3.02
N ASP A 444 5.23 22.63 3.35
CA ASP A 444 6.23 23.32 2.53
C ASP A 444 7.55 22.55 2.40
N GLU A 445 7.97 21.86 3.46
CA GLU A 445 9.19 21.05 3.42
C GLU A 445 8.98 19.81 2.57
N TRP A 446 7.85 19.12 2.75
CA TRP A 446 7.50 17.96 1.94
C TRP A 446 7.29 18.33 0.47
N ARG A 447 6.63 19.46 0.19
CA ARG A 447 6.48 19.99 -1.17
C ARG A 447 7.82 20.15 -1.87
N ARG A 448 8.83 20.73 -1.19
CA ARG A 448 10.17 20.91 -1.78
C ARG A 448 10.79 19.56 -2.14
N ILE A 449 10.75 18.58 -1.23
CA ILE A 449 11.30 17.24 -1.47
C ILE A 449 10.64 16.59 -2.68
N VAL A 450 9.31 16.66 -2.76
CA VAL A 450 8.53 16.08 -3.86
C VAL A 450 8.84 16.77 -5.19
N LEU A 451 8.89 18.11 -5.21
CA LEU A 451 9.16 18.86 -6.44
C LEU A 451 10.60 18.66 -6.91
N ASP A 452 11.59 18.69 -6.00
CA ASP A 452 12.99 18.50 -6.36
C ASP A 452 13.21 17.13 -7.02
N ASP A 453 12.58 16.09 -6.50
CA ASP A 453 12.66 14.75 -7.07
C ASP A 453 11.90 14.64 -8.40
N LEU A 454 10.65 15.10 -8.45
CA LEU A 454 9.83 15.08 -9.68
C LEU A 454 10.49 15.82 -10.83
N LEU A 455 11.00 17.05 -10.59
CA LEU A 455 11.63 17.87 -11.61
C LEU A 455 13.02 17.37 -12.02
N THR A 456 13.70 16.61 -11.15
CA THR A 456 14.91 15.88 -11.52
C THR A 456 14.60 14.77 -12.54
N MET A 457 13.50 14.06 -12.34
CA MET A 457 13.04 13.02 -13.29
C MET A 457 12.43 13.62 -14.56
N ASN A 458 11.68 14.70 -14.43
CA ASN A 458 10.88 15.31 -15.50
C ASN A 458 11.05 16.83 -15.51
N PRO A 459 12.19 17.37 -16.02
CA PRO A 459 12.43 18.81 -16.09
C PRO A 459 11.40 19.59 -16.91
N ASP A 460 10.72 18.90 -17.82
CA ASP A 460 9.66 19.46 -18.67
C ASP A 460 8.39 19.83 -17.87
N LEU A 461 8.24 19.34 -16.64
CA LEU A 461 7.15 19.71 -15.75
C LEU A 461 7.37 21.01 -14.97
N GLU A 462 8.51 21.70 -15.17
CA GLU A 462 8.73 23.01 -14.55
C GLU A 462 7.59 23.97 -14.95
N GLY A 463 6.94 24.56 -13.95
CA GLY A 463 5.79 25.44 -14.11
C GLY A 463 4.46 24.74 -14.47
N ALA A 464 4.43 23.42 -14.57
CA ALA A 464 3.23 22.64 -14.88
C ALA A 464 2.48 22.09 -13.66
N VAL A 465 3.12 22.07 -12.49
CA VAL A 465 2.51 21.57 -11.25
C VAL A 465 1.50 22.58 -10.73
N ARG A 466 0.25 22.15 -10.53
CA ARG A 466 -0.88 22.96 -10.04
C ARG A 466 -1.12 22.82 -8.56
N SER A 467 -1.18 21.56 -8.10
CA SER A 467 -1.40 21.25 -6.69
C SER A 467 -0.69 19.96 -6.27
N ILE A 468 -0.45 19.82 -4.97
CA ILE A 468 0.14 18.63 -4.36
C ILE A 468 -0.68 18.26 -3.14
N ASP A 469 -1.32 17.09 -3.17
CA ASP A 469 -2.02 16.53 -2.03
C ASP A 469 -1.12 15.50 -1.35
N LEU A 470 -0.51 15.90 -0.22
CA LEU A 470 0.37 15.06 0.59
C LEU A 470 -0.44 14.21 1.55
N TRP A 471 -0.09 12.92 1.65
CA TRP A 471 -0.76 11.98 2.55
C TRP A 471 0.25 11.16 3.36
N ARG A 472 0.09 11.18 4.69
CA ARG A 472 1.02 10.54 5.64
C ARG A 472 0.44 9.22 6.17
N TRP A 473 1.24 8.17 6.10
CA TRP A 473 0.96 6.88 6.69
C TRP A 473 2.01 6.54 7.75
N GLY A 474 1.71 6.71 9.04
CA GLY A 474 2.67 6.43 10.11
C GLY A 474 2.92 4.92 10.32
N HIS A 475 1.95 4.08 9.99
CA HIS A 475 1.99 2.62 10.14
C HIS A 475 1.44 1.97 8.87
N ALA A 476 2.05 2.26 7.72
CA ALA A 476 1.54 1.84 6.42
C ALA A 476 1.59 0.32 6.22
N MET A 477 2.74 -0.28 6.49
CA MET A 477 2.99 -1.68 6.12
C MET A 477 3.73 -2.42 7.24
N ILE A 478 3.30 -3.66 7.54
CA ILE A 478 4.06 -4.57 8.40
C ILE A 478 5.40 -4.89 7.75
N ARG A 479 6.47 -4.95 8.56
CA ARG A 479 7.83 -5.19 8.09
C ARG A 479 8.19 -6.67 8.24
N PRO A 480 8.48 -7.38 7.14
CA PRO A 480 8.86 -8.79 7.17
C PRO A 480 10.35 -8.96 7.53
N VAL A 481 10.72 -8.59 8.76
CA VAL A 481 12.09 -8.72 9.25
C VAL A 481 12.48 -10.19 9.49
N PRO A 482 13.78 -10.55 9.52
CA PRO A 482 14.21 -11.93 9.79
C PRO A 482 13.58 -12.53 11.04
N GLY A 483 13.05 -13.74 10.91
CA GLY A 483 12.40 -14.50 11.98
C GLY A 483 10.96 -14.07 12.30
N PHE A 484 10.36 -13.17 11.51
CA PHE A 484 8.99 -12.72 11.74
C PHE A 484 7.94 -13.55 10.96
N ILE A 485 8.17 -13.80 9.66
CA ILE A 485 7.17 -14.46 8.78
C ILE A 485 6.77 -15.84 9.31
N TRP A 486 7.73 -16.64 9.75
CA TRP A 486 7.50 -17.99 10.29
C TRP A 486 7.78 -18.07 11.79
N GLY A 487 7.84 -16.92 12.46
CA GLY A 487 8.18 -16.78 13.86
C GLY A 487 7.00 -17.01 14.80
N VAL A 488 7.35 -17.42 16.04
CA VAL A 488 6.37 -17.69 17.11
C VAL A 488 5.52 -16.46 17.49
N ALA A 489 6.04 -15.24 17.33
CA ALA A 489 5.31 -14.02 17.68
C ALA A 489 4.07 -13.82 16.79
N ARG A 490 4.20 -14.10 15.48
CA ARG A 490 3.10 -14.00 14.53
C ARG A 490 2.05 -15.11 14.78
N GLU A 491 2.49 -16.35 15.02
CA GLU A 491 1.58 -17.45 15.35
C GLU A 491 0.86 -17.24 16.69
N ALA A 492 1.55 -16.72 17.70
CA ALA A 492 0.97 -16.42 19.01
C ALA A 492 -0.04 -15.26 18.99
N ALA A 493 -0.07 -14.46 17.93
CA ALA A 493 -1.05 -13.38 17.77
C ALA A 493 -2.47 -13.88 17.45
N ARG A 494 -2.64 -15.16 17.09
CA ARG A 494 -3.96 -15.76 16.83
C ARG A 494 -4.81 -15.76 18.10
N THR A 495 -6.05 -15.31 17.97
CA THR A 495 -7.04 -15.28 19.05
C THR A 495 -7.85 -16.57 19.13
N ARG A 496 -8.62 -16.73 20.22
CA ARG A 496 -9.51 -17.89 20.42
C ARG A 496 -10.97 -17.49 20.18
N PRO A 497 -11.80 -18.39 19.63
CA PRO A 497 -13.23 -18.13 19.51
C PRO A 497 -13.83 -17.70 20.86
N PRO A 498 -14.82 -16.80 20.86
CA PRO A 498 -15.49 -16.17 19.72
C PRO A 498 -14.83 -14.87 19.21
N LEU A 499 -13.55 -14.64 19.54
CA LEU A 499 -12.76 -13.50 19.04
C LEU A 499 -11.82 -13.97 17.94
N PHE A 500 -11.78 -13.25 16.79
CA PHE A 500 -11.00 -13.59 15.61
C PHE A 500 -10.17 -12.38 15.15
N LEU A 501 -8.87 -12.54 14.99
CA LEU A 501 -8.01 -11.51 14.42
C LEU A 501 -8.00 -11.67 12.89
N ALA A 502 -8.15 -10.56 12.16
CA ALA A 502 -8.31 -10.52 10.70
C ALA A 502 -7.49 -9.39 10.08
N HIS A 503 -6.17 -9.45 10.16
CA HIS A 503 -5.29 -8.42 9.59
C HIS A 503 -4.12 -9.06 8.84
N SER A 504 -3.59 -8.39 7.82
CA SER A 504 -2.41 -8.83 7.06
C SER A 504 -1.17 -9.04 7.94
N ASP A 505 -1.14 -8.47 9.15
CA ASP A 505 -0.12 -8.75 10.17
C ASP A 505 0.02 -10.25 10.47
N LEU A 506 -1.09 -11.01 10.41
CA LEU A 506 -1.08 -12.47 10.57
C LEU A 506 -0.40 -13.22 9.41
N SER A 507 -0.16 -12.54 8.31
CA SER A 507 0.64 -13.02 7.18
C SER A 507 2.08 -12.48 7.24
N GLY A 508 2.28 -11.33 7.89
CA GLY A 508 3.56 -10.62 7.92
C GLY A 508 3.87 -9.88 6.61
N LEU A 509 2.90 -9.77 5.72
CA LEU A 509 3.00 -9.12 4.40
C LEU A 509 1.80 -8.18 4.23
N SER A 510 2.04 -6.90 3.97
CA SER A 510 0.99 -5.88 3.81
C SER A 510 0.46 -5.83 2.38
N LEU A 511 0.01 -6.96 1.86
CA LEU A 511 -0.55 -7.09 0.51
C LEU A 511 -2.08 -7.14 0.57
N PHE A 512 -2.75 -6.69 -0.50
CA PHE A 512 -4.20 -6.74 -0.61
C PHE A 512 -4.72 -8.18 -0.49
N GLU A 513 -4.06 -9.11 -1.17
CA GLU A 513 -4.40 -10.55 -1.20
C GLU A 513 -4.34 -11.16 0.20
N GLU A 514 -3.34 -10.79 0.99
CA GLU A 514 -3.17 -11.25 2.37
C GLU A 514 -4.25 -10.66 3.29
N ALA A 515 -4.53 -9.37 3.17
CA ALA A 515 -5.58 -8.71 3.93
C ALA A 515 -6.96 -9.30 3.60
N HIS A 516 -7.25 -9.52 2.32
CA HIS A 516 -8.48 -10.16 1.84
C HIS A 516 -8.61 -11.60 2.36
N PHE A 517 -7.53 -12.38 2.28
CA PHE A 517 -7.51 -13.76 2.77
C PHE A 517 -7.78 -13.82 4.28
N ARG A 518 -7.10 -13.00 5.09
CA ARG A 518 -7.29 -12.99 6.55
C ARG A 518 -8.69 -12.52 6.96
N GLY A 519 -9.27 -11.57 6.24
CA GLY A 519 -10.66 -11.17 6.43
C GLY A 519 -11.63 -12.32 6.14
N THR A 520 -11.45 -13.00 5.02
CA THR A 520 -12.26 -14.16 4.63
C THR A 520 -12.11 -15.32 5.62
N GLU A 521 -10.88 -15.64 6.05
CA GLU A 521 -10.58 -16.68 7.05
C GLU A 521 -11.32 -16.42 8.37
N ALA A 522 -11.27 -15.19 8.87
CA ALA A 522 -11.92 -14.81 10.11
C ALA A 522 -13.45 -14.84 10.01
N ALA A 523 -14.01 -14.40 8.88
CA ALA A 523 -15.46 -14.46 8.63
C ALA A 523 -15.95 -15.92 8.61
N GLU A 524 -15.25 -16.80 7.90
CA GLU A 524 -15.60 -18.22 7.85
C GLU A 524 -15.44 -18.90 9.22
N ALA A 525 -14.41 -18.52 10.01
CA ALA A 525 -14.23 -19.03 11.36
C ALA A 525 -15.37 -18.56 12.30
N ALA A 526 -15.80 -17.30 12.20
CA ALA A 526 -16.93 -16.77 12.94
C ALA A 526 -18.24 -17.48 12.56
N MET A 527 -18.51 -17.69 11.28
CA MET A 527 -19.68 -18.42 10.81
C MET A 527 -19.70 -19.88 11.30
N ARG A 528 -18.57 -20.60 11.26
CA ARG A 528 -18.46 -21.96 11.81
C ARG A 528 -18.74 -21.99 13.31
N HIS A 529 -18.19 -21.02 14.07
CA HIS A 529 -18.44 -20.90 15.51
C HIS A 529 -19.93 -20.69 15.81
N LEU A 530 -20.63 -19.90 14.99
CA LEU A 530 -22.05 -19.62 15.15
C LEU A 530 -22.98 -20.69 14.54
N GLY A 531 -22.43 -21.77 13.96
CA GLY A 531 -23.21 -22.86 13.37
C GLY A 531 -23.89 -22.50 12.04
N HIS A 532 -23.49 -21.42 11.38
CA HIS A 532 -23.99 -21.06 10.05
C HIS A 532 -23.39 -21.95 8.97
N ARG A 533 -24.24 -22.42 8.06
CA ARG A 533 -23.82 -23.29 6.95
C ARG A 533 -23.44 -22.45 5.74
N PHE A 534 -22.28 -22.75 5.14
CA PHE A 534 -21.79 -22.07 3.93
C PHE A 534 -20.79 -22.98 3.19
N GLU A 535 -20.51 -22.69 1.94
CA GLU A 535 -19.41 -23.26 1.19
C GLU A 535 -18.12 -22.47 1.45
N SER A 536 -17.04 -23.17 1.82
CA SER A 536 -15.75 -22.51 2.11
C SER A 536 -15.04 -22.07 0.84
N LEU A 537 -14.48 -20.87 0.85
CA LEU A 537 -13.65 -20.31 -0.22
C LEU A 537 -12.15 -20.41 0.08
N ILE A 538 -11.76 -20.90 1.25
CA ILE A 538 -10.37 -21.05 1.69
C ILE A 538 -10.01 -22.50 1.96
#